data_4b129ff9359067d1cc960a550d3df4c3
#
_entry.id   4b129ff9359067d1cc960a550d3df4c3
#
_cell.length_a   1.000
_cell.length_b   1.000
_cell.length_c   1.000
_cell.angle_alpha   90.00
_cell.angle_beta   90.00
_cell.angle_gamma   90.00
#
_symmetry.space_group_name_H-M   'P 1'
#
loop_
_entity.id
_entity.type
_entity.pdbx_description
1 polymer ?
#
loop_
_entity_poly.entity_id
_entity_poly.type
_entity_poly.pdbx_seq_one_letter_code
_entity_poly.pdbx_strand_id
1 'polypeptide(L)'
;MAALAQEITAEIDQEVIGSLVTLSGTAAQTYNQTTVSGTATFVGDEHAALAVQINRVSNLIAQRTRRGAGNWAVVSPFALTILQSATTSAFARTTEGTFEAPTNTKMVGTLNTAMKVYVNTYAADTAPVLIGYKGASESDAPAFYCPYIPLMSSGVVLDPGTFEPTVSFMTRYGYVELNNTASSLGNAADYLGNVAIAAGVTFQ
;
A
#
# COMPACT_ATOMS: atom_id res chain seq x y z
N MET A 1 19.72 -11.92 14.82
CA MET A 1 19.38 -12.59 13.56
C MET A 1 17.94 -12.36 13.16
N ALA A 2 16.93 -12.67 13.97
CA ALA A 2 15.53 -12.45 13.61
C ALA A 2 15.19 -10.99 13.26
N ALA A 3 15.69 -10.02 14.01
CA ALA A 3 15.45 -8.59 13.75
C ALA A 3 16.03 -8.14 12.39
N LEU A 4 17.22 -8.61 12.03
CA LEU A 4 17.83 -8.27 10.73
C LEU A 4 17.07 -8.91 9.57
N ALA A 5 16.58 -10.14 9.72
CA ALA A 5 15.75 -10.77 8.72
C ALA A 5 14.42 -10.04 8.51
N GLN A 6 13.80 -9.54 9.60
CA GLN A 6 12.59 -8.71 9.51
C GLN A 6 12.87 -7.39 8.78
N GLU A 7 14.00 -6.74 9.06
CA GLU A 7 14.35 -5.49 8.41
C GLU A 7 14.58 -5.66 6.90
N ILE A 8 15.28 -6.71 6.49
CA ILE A 8 15.48 -7.02 5.06
C ILE A 8 14.15 -7.30 4.37
N THR A 9 13.25 -8.04 5.02
CA THR A 9 11.91 -8.30 4.44
C THR A 9 11.13 -7.00 4.30
N ALA A 10 11.21 -6.12 5.31
CA ALA A 10 10.57 -4.81 5.27
C ALA A 10 11.11 -3.93 4.14
N GLU A 11 12.42 -3.93 3.92
CA GLU A 11 13.05 -3.16 2.84
C GLU A 11 12.57 -3.65 1.46
N ILE A 12 12.45 -4.95 1.26
CA ILE A 12 11.90 -5.53 0.03
C ILE A 12 10.45 -5.10 -0.17
N ASP A 13 9.63 -5.15 0.88
CA ASP A 13 8.23 -4.70 0.81
C ASP A 13 8.15 -3.21 0.43
N GLN A 14 9.03 -2.36 1.00
CA GLN A 14 9.09 -0.94 0.66
C GLN A 14 9.52 -0.70 -0.80
N GLU A 15 10.48 -1.46 -1.30
CA GLU A 15 10.91 -1.37 -2.69
C GLU A 15 9.77 -1.73 -3.65
N VAL A 16 9.05 -2.81 -3.38
CA VAL A 16 7.91 -3.25 -4.19
C VAL A 16 6.77 -2.21 -4.14
N ILE A 17 6.42 -1.71 -2.95
CA ILE A 17 5.38 -0.68 -2.80
C ILE A 17 5.81 0.61 -3.52
N GLY A 18 7.06 1.03 -3.40
CA GLY A 18 7.61 2.20 -4.10
C GLY A 18 7.50 2.08 -5.62
N SER A 19 7.81 0.90 -6.15
CA SER A 19 7.67 0.58 -7.58
C SER A 19 6.21 0.66 -8.02
N LEU A 20 5.27 0.10 -7.23
CA LEU A 20 3.83 0.16 -7.52
C LEU A 20 3.29 1.60 -7.47
N VAL A 21 3.75 2.42 -6.52
CA VAL A 21 3.38 3.84 -6.46
C VAL A 21 3.89 4.58 -7.70
N THR A 22 5.11 4.31 -8.12
CA THR A 22 5.69 4.89 -9.35
C THR A 22 4.90 4.46 -10.57
N LEU A 23 4.53 3.18 -10.68
CA LEU A 23 3.73 2.62 -11.77
C LEU A 23 2.33 3.22 -11.82
N SER A 24 1.73 3.55 -10.68
CA SER A 24 0.40 4.19 -10.61
C SER A 24 0.37 5.60 -11.21
N GLY A 25 1.53 6.23 -11.38
CA GLY A 25 1.69 7.53 -12.04
C GLY A 25 1.13 8.70 -11.24
N THR A 26 0.60 9.69 -11.94
CA THR A 26 0.03 10.90 -11.33
C THR A 26 -1.23 10.59 -10.53
N ALA A 27 -1.38 11.22 -9.38
CA ALA A 27 -2.53 11.04 -8.51
C ALA A 27 -3.85 11.34 -9.24
N ALA A 28 -4.75 10.36 -9.24
CA ALA A 28 -6.06 10.51 -9.87
C ALA A 28 -6.98 11.44 -9.08
N GLN A 29 -6.75 11.55 -7.77
CA GLN A 29 -7.46 12.43 -6.85
C GLN A 29 -6.48 12.99 -5.84
N THR A 30 -6.81 14.16 -5.27
CA THR A 30 -6.05 14.76 -4.17
C THR A 30 -7.01 15.02 -3.02
N TYR A 31 -6.73 14.43 -1.87
CA TYR A 31 -7.43 14.74 -0.65
C TYR A 31 -6.86 16.00 -0.03
N ASN A 32 -7.70 17.02 0.14
CA ASN A 32 -7.38 18.25 0.83
C ASN A 32 -8.55 18.62 1.73
N GLN A 33 -8.33 18.60 3.03
CA GLN A 33 -9.36 18.89 4.03
C GLN A 33 -9.97 20.28 3.84
N THR A 34 -9.15 21.29 3.54
CA THR A 34 -9.61 22.68 3.41
C THR A 34 -10.48 22.94 2.19
N THR A 35 -10.36 22.14 1.14
CA THR A 35 -11.17 22.27 -0.09
C THR A 35 -12.43 21.42 -0.08
N VAL A 36 -12.50 20.41 0.77
CA VAL A 36 -13.69 19.56 0.91
C VAL A 36 -14.79 20.30 1.66
N SER A 37 -14.41 21.16 2.59
CA SER A 37 -15.32 21.91 3.44
C SER A 37 -15.57 23.29 2.88
N GLY A 38 -16.64 23.44 2.10
CA GLY A 38 -17.17 24.77 1.75
C GLY A 38 -17.70 25.53 2.97
N THR A 39 -18.09 24.84 4.05
CA THR A 39 -18.50 25.36 5.34
C THR A 39 -18.17 24.29 6.37
N ALA A 40 -17.11 24.48 7.13
CA ALA A 40 -16.66 23.52 8.14
C ALA A 40 -17.74 23.27 9.19
N THR A 41 -18.32 22.09 9.17
CA THR A 41 -19.31 21.68 10.15
C THR A 41 -18.76 20.65 11.11
N PHE A 42 -18.07 19.64 10.61
CA PHE A 42 -17.50 18.56 11.42
C PHE A 42 -16.27 17.97 10.77
N VAL A 43 -15.16 17.84 11.50
CA VAL A 43 -13.90 17.25 11.04
C VAL A 43 -14.11 15.79 10.58
N GLY A 44 -14.99 15.04 11.23
CA GLY A 44 -15.29 13.67 10.85
C GLY A 44 -15.95 13.54 9.47
N ASP A 45 -16.75 14.52 9.05
CA ASP A 45 -17.35 14.54 7.71
C ASP A 45 -16.30 14.90 6.64
N GLU A 46 -15.38 15.80 6.97
CA GLU A 46 -14.24 16.10 6.10
C GLU A 46 -13.35 14.86 5.90
N HIS A 47 -13.10 14.10 6.96
CA HIS A 47 -12.35 12.88 6.91
C HIS A 47 -13.07 11.77 6.13
N ALA A 48 -14.40 11.74 6.15
CA ALA A 48 -15.18 10.81 5.33
C ALA A 48 -14.97 11.01 3.82
N ALA A 49 -14.62 12.23 3.39
CA ALA A 49 -14.34 12.52 1.99
C ALA A 49 -13.14 11.72 1.44
N LEU A 50 -12.16 11.35 2.27
CA LEU A 50 -11.06 10.48 1.85
C LEU A 50 -11.59 9.11 1.38
N ALA A 51 -12.52 8.51 2.11
CA ALA A 51 -13.14 7.24 1.72
C ALA A 51 -13.89 7.36 0.39
N VAL A 52 -14.56 8.48 0.16
CA VAL A 52 -15.26 8.74 -1.12
C VAL A 52 -14.26 8.84 -2.28
N GLN A 53 -13.12 9.52 -2.07
CA GLN A 53 -12.08 9.64 -3.11
C GLN A 53 -11.43 8.28 -3.41
N ILE A 54 -11.17 7.46 -2.39
CA ILE A 54 -10.67 6.09 -2.57
C ILE A 54 -11.65 5.28 -3.42
N ASN A 55 -12.95 5.35 -3.13
CA ASN A 55 -13.98 4.67 -3.92
C ASN A 55 -14.03 5.17 -5.36
N ARG A 56 -13.89 6.47 -5.58
CA ARG A 56 -13.83 7.03 -6.91
C ARG A 56 -12.66 6.48 -7.72
N VAL A 57 -11.47 6.40 -7.12
CA VAL A 57 -10.30 5.81 -7.78
C VAL A 57 -10.50 4.32 -8.03
N SER A 58 -11.09 3.58 -7.10
CA SER A 58 -11.46 2.18 -7.29
C SER A 58 -12.39 1.97 -8.49
N ASN A 59 -13.39 2.85 -8.66
CA ASN A 59 -14.28 2.81 -9.81
C ASN A 59 -13.59 3.21 -11.13
N LEU A 60 -12.62 4.13 -11.09
CA LEU A 60 -11.79 4.45 -12.25
C LEU A 60 -10.98 3.25 -12.73
N ILE A 61 -10.43 2.45 -11.80
CA ILE A 61 -9.76 1.19 -12.12
C ILE A 61 -10.73 0.25 -12.83
N ALA A 62 -11.96 0.12 -12.33
CA ALA A 62 -12.99 -0.71 -12.98
C ALA A 62 -13.31 -0.24 -14.40
N GLN A 63 -13.38 1.07 -14.62
CA GLN A 63 -13.64 1.65 -15.94
C GLN A 63 -12.50 1.41 -16.93
N ARG A 64 -11.25 1.48 -16.45
CA ARG A 64 -10.04 1.27 -17.25
C ARG A 64 -9.83 -0.20 -17.59
N THR A 65 -9.88 -1.05 -16.58
CA THR A 65 -9.61 -2.49 -16.75
C THR A 65 -10.80 -3.26 -17.30
N ARG A 66 -12.04 -2.81 -17.04
CA ARG A 66 -13.31 -3.53 -17.31
C ARG A 66 -13.36 -4.94 -16.71
N ARG A 67 -12.55 -5.20 -15.68
CA ARG A 67 -12.44 -6.51 -15.01
C ARG A 67 -12.93 -6.47 -13.59
N GLY A 68 -12.72 -5.36 -12.88
CA GLY A 68 -13.16 -5.19 -11.51
C GLY A 68 -12.67 -3.89 -10.89
N ALA A 69 -13.35 -3.48 -9.83
CA ALA A 69 -12.95 -2.33 -9.04
C ALA A 69 -11.74 -2.67 -8.15
N GLY A 70 -11.00 -1.66 -7.70
CA GLY A 70 -9.90 -1.85 -6.78
C GLY A 70 -10.34 -2.64 -5.54
N ASN A 71 -9.62 -3.68 -5.18
CA ASN A 71 -9.96 -4.60 -4.10
C ASN A 71 -8.95 -4.57 -2.94
N TRP A 72 -7.88 -3.80 -3.06
CA TRP A 72 -6.93 -3.57 -1.99
C TRP A 72 -6.42 -2.12 -2.02
N ALA A 73 -6.02 -1.62 -0.85
CA ALA A 73 -5.41 -0.31 -0.69
C ALA A 73 -4.27 -0.37 0.32
N VAL A 74 -3.21 0.39 0.07
CA VAL A 74 -2.10 0.61 1.01
C VAL A 74 -2.14 2.05 1.46
N VAL A 75 -2.18 2.26 2.77
CA VAL A 75 -2.30 3.58 3.40
C VAL A 75 -1.11 3.85 4.32
N SER A 76 -0.77 5.12 4.51
CA SER A 76 0.13 5.55 5.58
C SER A 76 -0.58 5.49 6.95
N PRO A 77 0.15 5.47 8.08
CA PRO A 77 -0.46 5.57 9.41
C PRO A 77 -1.29 6.83 9.57
N PHE A 78 -0.87 7.92 8.95
CA PHE A 78 -1.58 9.19 8.93
C PHE A 78 -2.93 9.07 8.20
N ALA A 79 -2.94 8.52 6.98
CA ALA A 79 -4.16 8.27 6.23
C ALA A 79 -5.11 7.29 6.94
N LEU A 80 -4.55 6.31 7.65
CA LEU A 80 -5.34 5.40 8.48
C LEU A 80 -6.05 6.14 9.61
N THR A 81 -5.38 7.08 10.28
CA THR A 81 -5.99 7.90 11.34
C THR A 81 -7.17 8.72 10.80
N ILE A 82 -7.02 9.29 9.60
CA ILE A 82 -8.12 10.00 8.92
C ILE A 82 -9.32 9.07 8.69
N LEU A 83 -9.08 7.88 8.14
CA LEU A 83 -10.15 6.89 7.90
C LEU A 83 -10.83 6.40 9.18
N GLN A 84 -10.07 6.27 10.27
CA GLN A 84 -10.61 5.85 11.57
C GLN A 84 -11.42 6.92 12.27
N SER A 85 -11.11 8.20 12.03
CA SER A 85 -11.83 9.33 12.60
C SER A 85 -13.06 9.73 11.79
N ALA A 86 -13.25 9.17 10.59
CA ALA A 86 -14.41 9.44 9.76
C ALA A 86 -15.70 9.00 10.45
N THR A 87 -16.75 9.84 10.39
CA THR A 87 -18.05 9.57 11.04
C THR A 87 -18.84 8.46 10.37
N THR A 88 -18.49 8.10 9.14
CA THR A 88 -19.17 7.05 8.38
C THR A 88 -18.59 5.68 8.70
N SER A 89 -19.45 4.68 8.86
CA SER A 89 -19.07 3.27 9.05
C SER A 89 -18.47 2.61 7.80
N ALA A 90 -17.93 3.40 6.88
CA ALA A 90 -17.32 2.91 5.64
C ALA A 90 -16.06 2.07 5.90
N PHE A 91 -15.35 2.35 7.00
CA PHE A 91 -14.18 1.61 7.41
C PHE A 91 -14.51 0.66 8.58
N ALA A 92 -14.45 -0.64 8.32
CA ALA A 92 -14.57 -1.66 9.35
C ALA A 92 -13.18 -2.15 9.77
N ARG A 93 -12.87 -2.02 11.07
CA ARG A 93 -11.63 -2.55 11.65
C ARG A 93 -11.69 -4.08 11.69
N THR A 94 -10.58 -4.72 11.45
CA THR A 94 -10.43 -6.14 11.74
C THR A 94 -10.39 -6.30 13.26
N THR A 95 -11.37 -6.99 13.81
CA THR A 95 -11.51 -7.21 15.27
C THR A 95 -10.50 -8.23 15.81
N GLU A 96 -9.85 -8.98 14.96
CA GLU A 96 -8.86 -9.97 15.37
C GLU A 96 -7.51 -9.32 15.59
N GLY A 97 -7.34 -8.85 16.82
CA GLY A 97 -6.16 -8.15 17.32
C GLY A 97 -5.00 -9.04 17.69
N THR A 98 -4.59 -9.99 16.90
CA THR A 98 -3.24 -10.52 16.98
C THR A 98 -2.36 -9.74 16.01
N PHE A 99 -1.79 -8.68 16.51
CA PHE A 99 -0.82 -7.82 15.85
C PHE A 99 0.55 -8.50 15.67
N GLU A 100 0.57 -9.75 15.34
CA GLU A 100 1.80 -10.52 15.10
C GLU A 100 1.98 -10.86 13.61
N ALA A 101 1.82 -9.88 12.75
CA ALA A 101 2.40 -10.05 11.42
C ALA A 101 3.87 -9.63 11.47
N PRO A 102 4.81 -10.46 11.07
CA PRO A 102 6.23 -10.13 11.06
C PRO A 102 6.62 -9.12 9.97
N THR A 103 5.68 -8.69 9.15
CA THR A 103 5.87 -7.74 8.06
C THR A 103 5.37 -6.35 8.43
N ASN A 104 6.00 -5.31 7.90
CA ASN A 104 5.67 -3.91 8.18
C ASN A 104 4.37 -3.44 7.53
N THR A 105 3.85 -4.20 6.58
CA THR A 105 2.58 -3.92 5.92
C THR A 105 1.52 -4.87 6.46
N LYS A 106 0.61 -4.34 7.27
CA LYS A 106 -0.40 -5.12 7.99
C LYS A 106 -1.79 -4.81 7.47
N MET A 107 -2.62 -5.83 7.34
CA MET A 107 -4.05 -5.65 7.10
C MET A 107 -4.73 -5.10 8.37
N VAL A 108 -5.35 -3.93 8.25
CA VAL A 108 -5.96 -3.22 9.39
C VAL A 108 -7.47 -3.28 9.37
N GLY A 109 -8.07 -3.42 8.19
CA GLY A 109 -9.51 -3.42 8.06
C GLY A 109 -9.98 -3.56 6.61
N THR A 110 -11.26 -3.35 6.44
CA THR A 110 -11.89 -3.32 5.12
C THR A 110 -12.63 -2.00 4.92
N LEU A 111 -12.53 -1.45 3.72
CA LEU A 111 -13.30 -0.29 3.30
C LEU A 111 -14.47 -0.78 2.43
N ASN A 112 -15.69 -0.32 2.73
CA ASN A 112 -16.92 -0.70 2.01
C ASN A 112 -17.10 -2.22 1.83
N THR A 113 -16.73 -2.99 2.83
CA THR A 113 -16.86 -4.47 2.87
C THR A 113 -16.09 -5.25 1.81
N ALA A 114 -15.52 -4.61 0.81
CA ALA A 114 -14.89 -5.27 -0.34
C ALA A 114 -13.39 -5.02 -0.46
N MET A 115 -12.93 -3.82 -0.09
CA MET A 115 -11.53 -3.41 -0.26
C MET A 115 -10.73 -3.69 1.01
N LYS A 116 -9.70 -4.50 0.92
CA LYS A 116 -8.76 -4.76 2.02
C LYS A 116 -7.81 -3.57 2.19
N VAL A 117 -7.67 -3.07 3.40
CA VAL A 117 -6.79 -1.95 3.72
C VAL A 117 -5.57 -2.47 4.48
N TYR A 118 -4.41 -2.16 3.94
CA TYR A 118 -3.10 -2.47 4.51
C TYR A 118 -2.43 -1.17 4.95
N VAL A 119 -1.79 -1.18 6.11
CA VAL A 119 -1.00 -0.04 6.57
C VAL A 119 0.47 -0.29 6.30
N ASN A 120 1.13 0.70 5.71
CA ASN A 120 2.58 0.74 5.59
C ASN A 120 3.14 1.67 6.67
N THR A 121 3.77 1.11 7.69
CA THR A 121 4.29 1.86 8.84
C THR A 121 5.53 2.71 8.51
N TYR A 122 6.20 2.45 7.41
CA TYR A 122 7.36 3.23 6.95
C TYR A 122 7.00 4.38 6.01
N ALA A 123 5.72 4.47 5.61
CA ALA A 123 5.28 5.53 4.71
C ALA A 123 5.27 6.89 5.43
N ALA A 124 5.73 7.93 4.74
CA ALA A 124 5.62 9.30 5.21
C ALA A 124 4.14 9.73 5.32
N ASP A 125 3.87 10.74 6.13
CA ASP A 125 2.51 11.27 6.34
C ASP A 125 1.86 11.77 5.04
N THR A 126 2.67 12.31 4.13
CA THR A 126 2.23 12.79 2.81
C THR A 126 2.24 11.71 1.73
N ALA A 127 2.57 10.47 2.09
CA ALA A 127 2.57 9.37 1.12
C ALA A 127 1.17 9.16 0.54
N PRO A 128 1.05 8.97 -0.79
CA PRO A 128 -0.24 8.77 -1.41
C PRO A 128 -0.85 7.43 -0.98
N VAL A 129 -2.18 7.39 -0.91
CA VAL A 129 -2.92 6.15 -0.74
C VAL A 129 -2.88 5.41 -2.06
N LEU A 130 -2.25 4.24 -2.09
CA LEU A 130 -2.18 3.38 -3.25
C LEU A 130 -3.39 2.43 -3.27
N ILE A 131 -4.07 2.36 -4.40
CA ILE A 131 -5.24 1.51 -4.61
C ILE A 131 -4.95 0.61 -5.80
N GLY A 132 -5.30 -0.66 -5.71
CA GLY A 132 -5.06 -1.58 -6.79
C GLY A 132 -6.14 -2.65 -6.92
N TYR A 133 -6.15 -3.28 -8.07
CA TYR A 133 -6.99 -4.42 -8.37
C TYR A 133 -6.12 -5.64 -8.68
N LYS A 134 -6.46 -6.76 -8.07
CA LYS A 134 -5.94 -8.08 -8.41
C LYS A 134 -7.11 -9.03 -8.64
N GLY A 135 -7.19 -9.60 -9.83
CA GLY A 135 -8.21 -10.57 -10.19
C GLY A 135 -7.96 -11.96 -9.60
N ALA A 136 -8.88 -12.88 -9.88
CA ALA A 136 -8.79 -14.27 -9.44
C ALA A 136 -7.75 -15.07 -10.24
N SER A 137 -7.45 -14.66 -11.48
CA SER A 137 -6.43 -15.29 -12.30
C SER A 137 -5.02 -14.79 -11.91
N GLU A 138 -4.02 -15.65 -12.02
CA GLU A 138 -2.62 -15.27 -11.79
C GLU A 138 -2.14 -14.18 -12.75
N SER A 139 -2.62 -14.21 -14.00
CA SER A 139 -2.28 -13.20 -15.01
C SER A 139 -3.01 -11.86 -14.86
N ASP A 140 -3.96 -11.76 -13.94
CA ASP A 140 -4.78 -10.57 -13.75
C ASP A 140 -4.23 -9.73 -12.57
N ALA A 141 -3.00 -9.28 -12.72
CA ALA A 141 -2.27 -8.47 -11.76
C ALA A 141 -1.36 -7.46 -12.50
N PRO A 142 -1.09 -6.28 -11.92
CA PRO A 142 -0.25 -5.27 -12.57
C PRO A 142 1.25 -5.63 -12.59
N ALA A 143 1.70 -6.37 -11.59
CA ALA A 143 3.09 -6.75 -11.43
C ALA A 143 3.22 -8.12 -10.77
N PHE A 144 4.38 -8.72 -10.93
CA PHE A 144 4.71 -10.02 -10.39
C PHE A 144 6.00 -9.94 -9.57
N TYR A 145 5.92 -10.44 -8.35
CA TYR A 145 7.07 -10.68 -7.51
C TYR A 145 7.49 -12.15 -7.64
N CYS A 146 8.71 -12.38 -8.11
CA CYS A 146 9.24 -13.70 -8.43
C CYS A 146 10.44 -14.02 -7.52
N PRO A 147 10.24 -14.60 -6.33
CA PRO A 147 11.32 -15.00 -5.47
C PRO A 147 12.09 -16.19 -6.10
N TYR A 148 13.39 -16.03 -6.30
CA TYR A 148 14.27 -17.09 -6.82
C TYR A 148 15.01 -17.80 -5.69
N ILE A 149 15.63 -17.03 -4.79
CA ILE A 149 16.27 -17.56 -3.59
C ILE A 149 15.58 -16.93 -2.37
N PRO A 150 15.01 -17.75 -1.46
CA PRO A 150 14.46 -17.23 -0.22
C PRO A 150 15.56 -16.57 0.62
N LEU A 151 15.18 -15.81 1.63
CA LEU A 151 16.12 -15.21 2.55
C LEU A 151 16.89 -16.32 3.30
N MET A 152 18.17 -16.40 3.05
CA MET A 152 19.09 -17.38 3.66
C MET A 152 20.16 -16.67 4.45
N SER A 153 20.59 -17.27 5.57
CA SER A 153 21.72 -16.81 6.36
C SER A 153 22.91 -17.74 6.20
N SER A 154 24.14 -17.19 6.24
CA SER A 154 25.37 -17.97 6.24
C SER A 154 25.60 -18.74 7.55
N GLY A 155 24.82 -18.46 8.60
CA GLY A 155 25.19 -18.81 9.95
C GLY A 155 26.30 -17.90 10.50
N VAL A 156 26.74 -18.16 11.72
CA VAL A 156 27.83 -17.40 12.33
C VAL A 156 29.16 -17.92 11.78
N VAL A 157 29.90 -17.04 11.10
CA VAL A 157 31.24 -17.29 10.59
C VAL A 157 32.20 -16.36 11.31
N LEU A 158 33.31 -16.91 11.81
CA LEU A 158 34.39 -16.09 12.37
C LEU A 158 35.24 -15.55 11.24
N ASP A 159 35.43 -14.24 11.21
CA ASP A 159 36.39 -13.63 10.31
C ASP A 159 37.82 -14.07 10.67
N PRO A 160 38.58 -14.68 9.75
CA PRO A 160 39.91 -15.14 10.01
C PRO A 160 40.91 -14.02 10.31
N GLY A 161 40.62 -12.77 9.97
CA GLY A 161 41.50 -11.63 10.20
C GLY A 161 41.28 -10.95 11.56
N THR A 162 40.03 -10.85 12.00
CA THR A 162 39.65 -10.11 13.22
C THR A 162 39.11 -11.00 14.33
N PHE A 163 38.78 -12.26 14.05
CA PHE A 163 38.07 -13.19 14.93
C PHE A 163 36.67 -12.69 15.37
N GLU A 164 36.11 -11.72 14.65
CA GLU A 164 34.76 -11.23 14.94
C GLU A 164 33.70 -12.17 14.34
N PRO A 165 32.61 -12.45 15.06
CA PRO A 165 31.51 -13.25 14.53
C PRO A 165 30.70 -12.43 13.53
N THR A 166 30.68 -12.85 12.27
CA THR A 166 29.93 -12.23 11.19
C THR A 166 28.80 -13.13 10.72
N VAL A 167 27.67 -12.52 10.33
CA VAL A 167 26.53 -13.21 9.73
C VAL A 167 26.14 -12.48 8.46
N SER A 168 26.07 -13.21 7.35
CA SER A 168 25.63 -12.67 6.06
C SER A 168 24.24 -13.20 5.71
N PHE A 169 23.41 -12.33 5.17
CA PHE A 169 22.09 -12.68 4.62
C PHE A 169 22.10 -12.48 3.12
N MET A 170 21.41 -13.35 2.42
CA MET A 170 21.28 -13.28 0.96
C MET A 170 19.84 -13.63 0.57
N THR A 171 19.29 -12.86 -0.33
CA THR A 171 18.05 -13.17 -1.04
C THR A 171 18.21 -12.77 -2.51
N ARG A 172 17.46 -13.42 -3.40
CA ARG A 172 17.35 -13.02 -4.80
C ARG A 172 15.90 -13.11 -5.24
N TYR A 173 15.41 -12.05 -5.83
CA TYR A 173 14.06 -11.97 -6.38
C TYR A 173 14.06 -11.16 -7.68
N GLY A 174 13.06 -11.37 -8.49
CA GLY A 174 12.74 -10.54 -9.64
C GLY A 174 11.42 -9.83 -9.42
N TYR A 175 11.34 -8.60 -9.88
CA TYR A 175 10.11 -7.82 -9.96
C TYR A 175 9.85 -7.50 -11.43
N VAL A 176 8.68 -7.84 -11.92
CA VAL A 176 8.30 -7.67 -13.33
C VAL A 176 6.95 -6.99 -13.39
N GLU A 177 6.86 -5.89 -14.12
CA GLU A 177 5.62 -5.18 -14.41
C GLU A 177 5.05 -5.64 -15.75
N LEU A 178 3.72 -5.67 -15.86
CA LEU A 178 3.09 -5.86 -17.17
C LEU A 178 3.38 -4.68 -18.07
N ASN A 179 3.28 -4.90 -19.38
CA ASN A 179 3.55 -3.88 -20.38
C ASN A 179 2.63 -2.65 -20.18
N ASN A 180 3.25 -1.47 -20.16
CA ASN A 180 2.59 -0.18 -19.94
C ASN A 180 2.65 0.75 -21.16
N THR A 181 3.04 0.23 -22.33
CA THR A 181 3.26 1.03 -23.55
C THR A 181 2.10 0.99 -24.53
N ALA A 182 1.12 0.12 -24.32
CA ALA A 182 0.00 -0.03 -25.25
C ALA A 182 -1.08 1.05 -25.01
N SER A 183 -1.61 1.57 -26.09
CA SER A 183 -2.82 2.43 -26.05
C SER A 183 -4.11 1.65 -25.83
N SER A 184 -4.02 0.36 -25.53
CA SER A 184 -5.15 -0.53 -25.24
C SER A 184 -5.45 -0.62 -23.75
N LEU A 185 -6.69 -0.97 -23.41
CA LEU A 185 -7.13 -1.27 -22.06
C LEU A 185 -6.33 -2.46 -21.49
N GLY A 186 -5.89 -2.34 -20.24
CA GLY A 186 -5.18 -3.41 -19.54
C GLY A 186 -3.67 -3.22 -19.41
N ASN A 187 -3.20 -1.98 -19.51
CA ASN A 187 -1.82 -1.64 -19.10
C ASN A 187 -1.63 -1.86 -17.60
N ALA A 188 -0.40 -2.09 -17.17
CA ALA A 188 -0.09 -2.26 -15.76
C ALA A 188 -0.59 -1.09 -14.90
N ALA A 189 -0.44 0.15 -15.36
CA ALA A 189 -0.91 1.34 -14.68
C ALA A 189 -2.45 1.41 -14.54
N ASP A 190 -3.22 0.75 -15.42
CA ASP A 190 -4.67 0.75 -15.37
C ASP A 190 -5.24 -0.04 -14.18
N TYR A 191 -4.45 -0.98 -13.66
CA TYR A 191 -4.78 -1.77 -12.47
C TYR A 191 -4.53 -1.02 -11.16
N LEU A 192 -3.86 0.12 -11.23
CA LEU A 192 -3.46 0.91 -10.09
C LEU A 192 -4.03 2.31 -10.14
N GLY A 193 -4.14 2.93 -9.00
CA GLY A 193 -4.45 4.34 -8.86
C GLY A 193 -4.01 4.84 -7.50
N ASN A 194 -3.82 6.13 -7.38
CA ASN A 194 -3.43 6.71 -6.10
C ASN A 194 -4.26 7.94 -5.76
N VAL A 195 -4.36 8.23 -4.47
CA VAL A 195 -4.93 9.46 -3.92
C VAL A 195 -3.81 10.17 -3.18
N ALA A 196 -3.43 11.35 -3.65
CA ALA A 196 -2.48 12.19 -2.94
C ALA A 196 -3.12 12.81 -1.69
N ILE A 197 -2.35 12.92 -0.62
CA ILE A 197 -2.76 13.60 0.61
C ILE A 197 -2.06 14.95 0.63
N ALA A 198 -2.85 16.04 0.63
CA ALA A 198 -2.30 17.38 0.78
C ALA A 198 -1.86 17.61 2.23
N ALA A 199 -0.82 18.42 2.40
CA ALA A 199 -0.41 18.88 3.73
C ALA A 199 -1.50 19.75 4.36
N GLY A 200 -1.61 19.71 5.69
CA GLY A 200 -2.53 20.60 6.43
C GLY A 200 -3.82 19.92 6.89
N VAL A 201 -3.85 18.60 6.99
CA VAL A 201 -4.94 17.89 7.67
C VAL A 201 -4.84 18.13 9.17
N THR A 202 -5.96 18.50 9.79
CA THR A 202 -6.07 18.72 11.24
C THR A 202 -7.00 17.68 11.87
N PHE A 203 -6.72 17.32 13.11
CA PHE A 203 -7.52 16.36 13.90
C PHE A 203 -8.28 17.04 15.05
N GLN A 204 -8.30 18.39 15.04
CA GLN A 204 -9.00 19.19 16.07
C GLN A 204 -10.26 19.81 15.50
#